data_8e177400166a3970e741382c52e161de
#
_entry.id   8e177400166a3970e741382c52e161de
#
_cell.length_a   1.000
_cell.length_b   1.000
_cell.length_c   1.000
_cell.angle_alpha   90.00
_cell.angle_beta   90.00
_cell.angle_gamma   90.00
#
_symmetry.space_group_name_H-M   'P 1'
#
loop_
_entity.id
_entity.type
_entity.pdbx_description
1 polymer ?
#
loop_
_entity_poly.entity_id
_entity_poly.type
_entity_poly.pdbx_seq_one_letter_code
_entity_poly.pdbx_strand_id
1 'polypeptide(L)'
;AQAFLIGEDFLGDDSACLVLGDNIFYGSGFTGLLREAVRTAEEDGKATVFGYRVDDPGRYGVAEFDDQGNCLSIEEKPANPKSNYAVVGLYFYPNKVVDVAKKIKPSARGELEITTVNQVFLQDSQLKVQTLGRGFAWLDTGTHDSLAQASIFVEVIEKRQGLKIACLE
;
A
#
# COMPACT_ATOMS: atom_id res chain seq x y z
N ALA A 1 6.28 6.83 7.58
CA ALA A 1 6.89 5.69 8.29
C ALA A 1 6.93 5.86 9.82
N GLN A 2 6.60 7.03 10.35
CA GLN A 2 6.63 7.32 11.79
C GLN A 2 5.81 6.34 12.65
N ALA A 3 4.74 5.75 12.10
CA ALA A 3 3.91 4.78 12.80
C ALA A 3 4.72 3.59 13.35
N PHE A 4 5.75 3.13 12.65
CA PHE A 4 6.61 2.04 13.10
C PHE A 4 7.50 2.43 14.29
N LEU A 5 7.89 3.71 14.39
CA LEU A 5 8.67 4.21 15.51
C LEU A 5 7.82 4.40 16.76
N ILE A 6 6.59 4.90 16.57
CA ILE A 6 5.62 5.11 17.66
C ILE A 6 5.09 3.77 18.18
N GLY A 7 4.85 2.83 17.28
CA GLY A 7 4.28 1.51 17.58
C GLY A 7 5.32 0.43 17.87
N GLU A 8 6.61 0.76 18.04
CA GLU A 8 7.68 -0.24 18.23
C GLU A 8 7.41 -1.18 19.39
N ASP A 9 7.08 -0.63 20.56
CA ASP A 9 6.80 -1.43 21.76
C ASP A 9 5.55 -2.32 21.60
N PHE A 10 4.56 -1.84 20.82
CA PHE A 10 3.36 -2.61 20.50
C PHE A 10 3.64 -3.75 19.52
N LEU A 11 4.49 -3.51 18.53
CA LEU A 11 4.87 -4.52 17.54
C LEU A 11 5.76 -5.62 18.14
N GLY A 12 6.65 -5.24 19.08
CA GLY A 12 7.63 -6.18 19.62
C GLY A 12 8.44 -6.82 18.49
N ASP A 13 8.43 -8.15 18.42
CA ASP A 13 9.15 -8.95 17.42
C ASP A 13 8.26 -9.38 16.22
N ASP A 14 6.99 -8.96 16.20
CA ASP A 14 6.03 -9.38 15.17
C ASP A 14 6.21 -8.64 13.85
N SER A 15 5.75 -9.27 12.75
CA SER A 15 5.56 -8.62 11.47
C SER A 15 4.43 -7.58 11.53
N ALA A 16 4.47 -6.58 10.66
CA ALA A 16 3.53 -5.47 10.68
C ALA A 16 2.66 -5.41 9.42
N CYS A 17 1.36 -5.17 9.61
CA CYS A 17 0.48 -4.69 8.56
C CYS A 17 0.13 -3.22 8.83
N LEU A 18 0.48 -2.33 7.91
CA LEU A 18 0.10 -0.91 7.97
C LEU A 18 -0.99 -0.64 6.94
N VAL A 19 -2.14 -0.16 7.40
CA VAL A 19 -3.26 0.26 6.56
C VAL A 19 -3.51 1.75 6.79
N LEU A 20 -3.61 2.52 5.71
CA LEU A 20 -4.01 3.92 5.80
C LEU A 20 -5.52 4.00 5.98
N GLY A 21 -5.97 4.76 6.99
CA GLY A 21 -7.37 4.80 7.42
C GLY A 21 -8.33 5.48 6.44
N ASP A 22 -7.80 6.14 5.41
CA ASP A 22 -8.54 6.79 4.33
C ASP A 22 -8.62 5.95 3.05
N ASN A 23 -8.21 4.68 3.10
CA ASN A 23 -8.21 3.78 1.95
C ASN A 23 -9.33 2.73 2.07
N ILE A 24 -10.10 2.57 1.00
CA ILE A 24 -11.14 1.55 0.87
C ILE A 24 -10.71 0.58 -0.23
N PHE A 25 -10.77 -0.70 0.09
CA PHE A 25 -10.47 -1.79 -0.84
C PHE A 25 -11.69 -2.67 -1.05
N TYR A 26 -12.02 -2.94 -2.32
CA TYR A 26 -13.09 -3.84 -2.68
C TYR A 26 -12.67 -4.72 -3.86
N GLY A 27 -12.86 -6.02 -3.75
CA GLY A 27 -12.50 -6.94 -4.83
C GLY A 27 -12.63 -8.41 -4.42
N SER A 28 -12.88 -9.26 -5.42
CA SER A 28 -12.97 -10.71 -5.22
C SER A 28 -11.58 -11.31 -5.02
N GLY A 29 -11.47 -12.27 -4.10
CA GLY A 29 -10.20 -12.97 -3.83
C GLY A 29 -9.19 -12.17 -2.99
N PHE A 30 -9.56 -11.01 -2.47
CA PHE A 30 -8.66 -10.13 -1.71
C PHE A 30 -8.06 -10.83 -0.50
N THR A 31 -8.85 -11.63 0.25
CA THR A 31 -8.37 -12.41 1.39
C THR A 31 -7.20 -13.33 1.04
N GLY A 32 -7.19 -13.92 -0.17
CA GLY A 32 -6.08 -14.76 -0.63
C GLY A 32 -4.77 -13.96 -0.79
N LEU A 33 -4.87 -12.76 -1.37
CA LEU A 33 -3.72 -11.86 -1.52
C LEU A 33 -3.17 -11.38 -0.17
N LEU A 34 -4.07 -11.07 0.77
CA LEU A 34 -3.66 -10.67 2.13
C LEU A 34 -2.94 -11.80 2.87
N ARG A 35 -3.46 -13.02 2.81
CA ARG A 35 -2.82 -14.20 3.43
C ARG A 35 -1.43 -14.47 2.82
N GLU A 36 -1.28 -14.32 1.52
CA GLU A 36 0.01 -14.45 0.86
C GLU A 36 0.99 -13.35 1.30
N ALA A 37 0.52 -12.10 1.46
CA ALA A 37 1.34 -11.02 1.95
C ALA A 37 1.82 -11.24 3.40
N VAL A 38 0.93 -11.76 4.28
CA VAL A 38 1.28 -12.17 5.64
C VAL A 38 2.37 -13.25 5.60
N ARG A 39 2.14 -14.34 4.85
CA ARG A 39 3.10 -15.43 4.71
C ARG A 39 4.46 -14.92 4.20
N THR A 40 4.46 -14.05 3.19
CA THR A 40 5.68 -13.45 2.64
C THR A 40 6.46 -12.65 3.69
N ALA A 41 5.75 -11.92 4.58
CA ALA A 41 6.39 -11.17 5.65
C ALA A 41 6.96 -12.07 6.75
N GLU A 42 6.21 -13.10 7.17
CA GLU A 42 6.54 -13.98 8.30
C GLU A 42 7.54 -15.08 7.92
N GLU A 43 7.37 -15.73 6.77
CA GLU A 43 8.20 -16.88 6.37
C GLU A 43 9.37 -16.50 5.48
N ASP A 44 9.16 -15.57 4.51
CA ASP A 44 10.19 -15.19 3.54
C ASP A 44 11.01 -13.96 3.99
N GLY A 45 10.58 -13.27 5.05
CA GLY A 45 11.22 -12.05 5.55
C GLY A 45 11.19 -10.89 4.54
N LYS A 46 10.18 -10.86 3.65
CA LYS A 46 10.04 -9.85 2.59
C LYS A 46 8.83 -8.97 2.82
N ALA A 47 8.98 -7.70 2.46
CA ALA A 47 7.85 -6.77 2.42
C ALA A 47 6.96 -7.03 1.20
N THR A 48 5.64 -6.81 1.37
CA THR A 48 4.68 -6.78 0.26
C THR A 48 3.93 -5.46 0.27
N VAL A 49 3.91 -4.79 -0.89
CA VAL A 49 3.09 -3.61 -1.16
C VAL A 49 2.19 -3.88 -2.35
N PHE A 50 1.10 -3.12 -2.47
CA PHE A 50 0.14 -3.33 -3.54
C PHE A 50 0.17 -2.18 -4.52
N GLY A 51 0.21 -2.51 -5.82
CA GLY A 51 0.13 -1.57 -6.93
C GLY A 51 -1.26 -1.60 -7.58
N TYR A 52 -1.85 -0.43 -7.79
CA TYR A 52 -3.13 -0.28 -8.47
C TYR A 52 -3.00 0.70 -9.64
N ARG A 53 -3.54 0.31 -10.79
CA ARG A 53 -3.48 1.15 -11.99
C ARG A 53 -4.45 2.32 -11.90
N VAL A 54 -3.92 3.53 -11.98
CA VAL A 54 -4.66 4.79 -11.93
C VAL A 54 -4.41 5.64 -13.18
N ASP A 55 -5.25 6.62 -13.41
CA ASP A 55 -5.10 7.56 -14.53
C ASP A 55 -4.10 8.68 -14.20
N ASP A 56 -4.13 9.19 -12.97
CA ASP A 56 -3.21 10.24 -12.48
C ASP A 56 -2.29 9.70 -11.37
N PRO A 57 -1.18 9.02 -11.72
CA PRO A 57 -0.29 8.41 -10.74
C PRO A 57 0.58 9.41 -9.98
N GLY A 58 0.80 10.63 -10.49
CA GLY A 58 1.70 11.63 -9.89
C GLY A 58 1.30 12.10 -8.48
N ARG A 59 0.12 11.74 -8.01
CA ARG A 59 -0.36 12.05 -6.66
C ARG A 59 0.10 11.06 -5.59
N TYR A 60 0.68 9.93 -5.98
CA TYR A 60 0.98 8.76 -5.14
C TYR A 60 2.45 8.36 -5.26
N GLY A 61 2.86 7.41 -4.44
CA GLY A 61 4.06 6.63 -4.74
C GLY A 61 3.83 5.81 -6.01
N VAL A 62 4.75 5.84 -6.96
CA VAL A 62 4.62 5.18 -8.26
C VAL A 62 5.63 4.06 -8.39
N ALA A 63 5.15 2.84 -8.68
CA ALA A 63 6.01 1.68 -8.94
C ALA A 63 6.26 1.51 -10.45
N GLU A 64 7.52 1.35 -10.84
CA GLU A 64 7.96 1.03 -12.19
C GLU A 64 8.23 -0.48 -12.30
N PHE A 65 7.84 -1.09 -13.41
CA PHE A 65 8.03 -2.52 -13.67
C PHE A 65 8.79 -2.76 -14.97
N ASP A 66 9.54 -3.87 -15.01
CA ASP A 66 10.06 -4.41 -16.26
C ASP A 66 8.98 -5.22 -17.02
N ASP A 67 9.34 -5.71 -18.20
CA ASP A 67 8.45 -6.53 -19.05
C ASP A 67 8.08 -7.88 -18.40
N GLN A 68 8.78 -8.28 -17.35
CA GLN A 68 8.54 -9.52 -16.59
C GLN A 68 7.68 -9.28 -15.34
N GLY A 69 7.37 -8.01 -15.04
CA GLY A 69 6.58 -7.61 -13.88
C GLY A 69 7.38 -7.45 -12.58
N ASN A 70 8.73 -7.41 -12.65
CA ASN A 70 9.55 -7.10 -11.50
C ASN A 70 9.56 -5.59 -11.25
N CYS A 71 9.46 -5.18 -9.98
CA CYS A 71 9.56 -3.78 -9.62
C CYS A 71 11.00 -3.28 -9.76
N LEU A 72 11.19 -2.25 -10.57
CA LEU A 72 12.49 -1.62 -10.83
C LEU A 72 12.74 -0.43 -9.92
N SER A 73 11.71 0.38 -9.68
CA SER A 73 11.80 1.56 -8.85
C SER A 73 10.47 1.90 -8.20
N ILE A 74 10.51 2.64 -7.09
CA ILE A 74 9.35 3.29 -6.50
C ILE A 74 9.73 4.75 -6.22
N GLU A 75 8.93 5.69 -6.72
CA GLU A 75 9.17 7.14 -6.56
C GLU A 75 7.97 7.80 -5.89
N GLU A 76 8.22 8.67 -4.89
CA GLU A 76 7.17 9.42 -4.20
C GLU A 76 6.74 10.61 -5.04
N LYS A 77 5.46 10.65 -5.42
CA LYS A 77 4.81 11.77 -6.14
C LYS A 77 5.68 12.35 -7.27
N PRO A 78 6.14 11.52 -8.22
CA PRO A 78 7.03 11.98 -9.26
C PRO A 78 6.33 12.98 -10.19
N ALA A 79 7.06 14.04 -10.59
CA ALA A 79 6.56 15.00 -11.58
C ALA A 79 6.35 14.37 -12.98
N ASN A 80 7.16 13.35 -13.29
CA ASN A 80 7.06 12.56 -14.52
C ASN A 80 6.97 11.07 -14.16
N PRO A 81 5.76 10.55 -13.90
CA PRO A 81 5.57 9.14 -13.52
C PRO A 81 6.05 8.18 -14.61
N LYS A 82 6.81 7.17 -14.25
CA LYS A 82 7.32 6.14 -15.17
C LYS A 82 6.30 5.03 -15.47
N SER A 83 5.23 4.97 -14.71
CA SER A 83 4.13 4.02 -14.90
C SER A 83 2.82 4.61 -14.38
N ASN A 84 1.71 3.89 -14.64
CA ASN A 84 0.40 4.21 -14.09
C ASN A 84 0.06 3.40 -12.82
N TYR A 85 1.04 2.77 -12.16
CA TYR A 85 0.79 1.98 -10.96
C TYR A 85 1.11 2.77 -9.69
N ALA A 86 0.05 3.22 -9.02
CA ALA A 86 0.14 3.81 -7.69
C ALA A 86 0.36 2.72 -6.63
N VAL A 87 1.25 2.96 -5.68
CA VAL A 87 1.38 2.15 -4.48
C VAL A 87 0.29 2.59 -3.51
N VAL A 88 -0.62 1.67 -3.19
CA VAL A 88 -1.79 1.95 -2.36
C VAL A 88 -1.46 1.87 -0.86
N GLY A 89 -2.32 2.44 -0.03
CA GLY A 89 -2.10 2.54 1.42
C GLY A 89 -2.30 1.23 2.20
N LEU A 90 -1.70 0.14 1.72
CA LEU A 90 -1.72 -1.19 2.34
C LEU A 90 -0.35 -1.85 2.21
N TYR A 91 0.28 -2.13 3.33
CA TYR A 91 1.67 -2.56 3.41
C TYR A 91 1.83 -3.70 4.39
N PHE A 92 2.62 -4.73 4.03
CA PHE A 92 3.01 -5.82 4.90
C PHE A 92 4.53 -5.86 4.99
N TYR A 93 5.04 -5.88 6.21
CA TYR A 93 6.48 -5.85 6.45
C TYR A 93 6.88 -6.91 7.48
N PRO A 94 8.07 -7.52 7.32
CA PRO A 94 8.71 -8.22 8.43
C PRO A 94 9.11 -7.22 9.52
N ASN A 95 9.37 -7.68 10.73
CA ASN A 95 9.75 -6.85 11.88
C ASN A 95 10.92 -5.89 11.59
N LYS A 96 11.85 -6.26 10.70
CA LYS A 96 12.95 -5.42 10.19
C LYS A 96 12.49 -4.00 9.80
N VAL A 97 11.22 -3.76 9.52
CA VAL A 97 10.69 -2.44 9.15
C VAL A 97 10.96 -1.37 10.21
N VAL A 98 10.96 -1.75 11.49
CA VAL A 98 11.25 -0.83 12.61
C VAL A 98 12.68 -0.30 12.49
N ASP A 99 13.64 -1.19 12.26
CA ASP A 99 15.06 -0.82 12.08
C ASP A 99 15.29 0.02 10.83
N VAL A 100 14.56 -0.27 9.75
CA VAL A 100 14.59 0.54 8.54
C VAL A 100 14.04 1.93 8.81
N ALA A 101 12.89 2.03 9.49
CA ALA A 101 12.24 3.30 9.82
C ALA A 101 13.14 4.19 10.71
N LYS A 102 13.94 3.59 11.60
CA LYS A 102 14.93 4.33 12.44
C LYS A 102 16.07 4.95 11.63
N LYS A 103 16.40 4.38 10.47
CA LYS A 103 17.57 4.77 9.68
C LYS A 103 17.26 5.74 8.54
N ILE A 104 16.02 5.79 8.08
CA ILE A 104 15.62 6.71 7.01
C ILE A 104 15.65 8.16 7.49
N LYS A 105 15.85 9.08 6.55
CA LYS A 105 15.87 10.52 6.82
C LYS A 105 14.57 11.16 6.33
N PRO A 106 14.11 12.26 6.96
CA PRO A 106 13.01 13.02 6.45
C PRO A 106 13.25 13.50 5.00
N SER A 107 12.19 13.47 4.20
CA SER A 107 12.19 14.04 2.85
C SER A 107 12.29 15.56 2.87
N ALA A 108 12.36 16.19 1.69
CA ALA A 108 12.29 17.64 1.56
C ALA A 108 11.01 18.25 2.15
N ARG A 109 9.96 17.43 2.35
CA ARG A 109 8.70 17.81 3.00
C ARG A 109 8.75 17.70 4.53
N GLY A 110 9.86 17.25 5.09
CA GLY A 110 10.02 17.02 6.53
C GLY A 110 9.37 15.73 7.04
N GLU A 111 8.94 14.84 6.15
CA GLU A 111 8.24 13.59 6.51
C GLU A 111 9.14 12.37 6.31
N LEU A 112 8.99 11.36 7.21
CA LEU A 112 9.57 10.04 7.02
C LEU A 112 8.65 9.28 6.05
N GLU A 113 8.98 9.32 4.76
CA GLU A 113 8.17 8.75 3.71
C GLU A 113 8.14 7.21 3.77
N ILE A 114 6.95 6.64 3.57
CA ILE A 114 6.83 5.18 3.45
C ILE A 114 7.50 4.68 2.18
N THR A 115 7.51 5.50 1.13
CA THR A 115 8.20 5.20 -0.13
C THR A 115 9.70 4.99 0.09
N THR A 116 10.34 5.75 0.99
CA THR A 116 11.76 5.54 1.33
C THR A 116 11.98 4.18 2.01
N VAL A 117 11.04 3.75 2.89
CA VAL A 117 11.10 2.41 3.47
C VAL A 117 11.01 1.34 2.36
N ASN A 118 10.05 1.48 1.45
CA ASN A 118 9.89 0.56 0.32
C ASN A 118 11.14 0.50 -0.57
N GLN A 119 11.80 1.64 -0.81
CA GLN A 119 13.06 1.69 -1.57
C GLN A 119 14.19 0.92 -0.90
N VAL A 120 14.30 0.96 0.43
CA VAL A 120 15.29 0.15 1.17
C VAL A 120 15.03 -1.34 0.97
N PHE A 121 13.78 -1.78 1.14
CA PHE A 121 13.43 -3.18 0.90
C PHE A 121 13.63 -3.61 -0.56
N LEU A 122 13.38 -2.70 -1.52
CA LEU A 122 13.61 -2.95 -2.94
C LEU A 122 15.11 -3.13 -3.24
N GLN A 123 15.97 -2.26 -2.72
CA GLN A 123 17.42 -2.33 -2.88
C GLN A 123 18.01 -3.62 -2.28
N ASP A 124 17.45 -4.07 -1.17
CA ASP A 124 17.81 -5.34 -0.53
C ASP A 124 17.22 -6.57 -1.24
N SER A 125 16.49 -6.41 -2.35
CA SER A 125 15.74 -7.48 -3.05
C SER A 125 14.72 -8.18 -2.13
N GLN A 126 14.19 -7.47 -1.16
CA GLN A 126 13.22 -7.92 -0.16
C GLN A 126 11.86 -7.24 -0.29
N LEU A 127 11.54 -6.68 -1.46
CA LEU A 127 10.23 -6.09 -1.74
C LEU A 127 9.51 -6.88 -2.82
N LYS A 128 8.27 -7.26 -2.54
CA LYS A 128 7.30 -7.77 -3.52
C LYS A 128 6.26 -6.69 -3.80
N VAL A 129 6.02 -6.38 -5.07
CA VAL A 129 4.89 -5.53 -5.47
C VAL A 129 3.82 -6.42 -6.09
N GLN A 130 2.66 -6.49 -5.42
CA GLN A 130 1.51 -7.27 -5.87
C GLN A 130 0.54 -6.34 -6.57
N THR A 131 0.27 -6.56 -7.87
CA THR A 131 -0.69 -5.73 -8.59
C THR A 131 -2.13 -6.15 -8.33
N LEU A 132 -2.99 -5.18 -8.02
CA LEU A 132 -4.43 -5.36 -7.95
C LEU A 132 -5.02 -5.23 -9.37
N GLY A 133 -5.66 -6.28 -9.84
CA GLY A 133 -6.20 -6.36 -11.19
C GLY A 133 -7.53 -5.60 -11.37
N ARG A 134 -8.11 -5.70 -12.56
CA ARG A 134 -9.36 -5.01 -12.96
C ARG A 134 -10.58 -5.37 -12.11
N GLY A 135 -10.56 -6.49 -11.39
CA GLY A 135 -11.62 -6.89 -10.47
C GLY A 135 -11.60 -6.18 -9.11
N PHE A 136 -10.65 -5.27 -8.89
CA PHE A 136 -10.51 -4.50 -7.67
C PHE A 136 -10.94 -3.06 -7.87
N ALA A 137 -11.48 -2.46 -6.82
CA ALA A 137 -11.60 -1.02 -6.65
C ALA A 137 -10.76 -0.62 -5.43
N TRP A 138 -9.91 0.37 -5.63
CA TRP A 138 -9.23 1.09 -4.58
C TRP A 138 -9.66 2.54 -4.64
N LEU A 139 -10.09 3.06 -3.50
CA LEU A 139 -10.53 4.44 -3.35
C LEU A 139 -9.76 5.06 -2.19
N ASP A 140 -9.16 6.22 -2.43
CA ASP A 140 -8.68 7.07 -1.35
C ASP A 140 -9.78 8.07 -0.99
N THR A 141 -9.86 8.48 0.25
CA THR A 141 -10.84 9.46 0.71
C THR A 141 -10.17 10.77 1.17
N GLY A 142 -8.95 11.02 0.69
CA GLY A 142 -8.12 12.14 1.12
C GLY A 142 -8.56 13.52 0.62
N THR A 143 -9.53 13.60 -0.31
CA THR A 143 -10.12 14.86 -0.78
C THR A 143 -11.65 14.81 -0.70
N HIS A 144 -12.31 15.98 -0.72
CA HIS A 144 -13.77 16.03 -0.73
C HIS A 144 -14.38 15.29 -1.91
N ASP A 145 -13.77 15.42 -3.10
CA ASP A 145 -14.24 14.75 -4.33
C ASP A 145 -14.06 13.24 -4.23
N SER A 146 -12.89 12.76 -3.79
CA SER A 146 -12.63 11.33 -3.66
C SER A 146 -13.49 10.69 -2.56
N LEU A 147 -13.78 11.41 -1.45
CA LEU A 147 -14.71 10.96 -0.42
C LEU A 147 -16.14 10.82 -0.96
N ALA A 148 -16.61 11.79 -1.76
CA ALA A 148 -17.93 11.71 -2.40
C ALA A 148 -18.01 10.52 -3.36
N GLN A 149 -16.99 10.30 -4.18
CA GLN A 149 -16.90 9.14 -5.08
C GLN A 149 -16.91 7.81 -4.33
N ALA A 150 -16.15 7.70 -3.24
CA ALA A 150 -16.15 6.52 -2.39
C ALA A 150 -17.53 6.24 -1.78
N SER A 151 -18.22 7.27 -1.30
CA SER A 151 -19.57 7.16 -0.77
C SER A 151 -20.58 6.65 -1.81
N ILE A 152 -20.52 7.17 -3.04
CA ILE A 152 -21.37 6.72 -4.15
C ILE A 152 -21.05 5.27 -4.51
N PHE A 153 -19.78 4.89 -4.56
CA PHE A 153 -19.37 3.52 -4.86
C PHE A 153 -19.93 2.54 -3.82
N VAL A 154 -19.76 2.82 -2.53
CA VAL A 154 -20.29 2.00 -1.43
C VAL A 154 -21.82 1.89 -1.56
N GLU A 155 -22.52 3.01 -1.73
CA GLU A 155 -23.97 3.05 -1.89
C GLU A 155 -24.45 2.15 -3.04
N VAL A 156 -23.80 2.24 -4.22
CA VAL A 156 -24.20 1.46 -5.40
C VAL A 156 -24.06 -0.03 -5.14
N ILE A 157 -22.93 -0.46 -4.57
CA ILE A 157 -22.69 -1.89 -4.30
C ILE A 157 -23.67 -2.40 -3.25
N GLU A 158 -23.82 -1.71 -2.12
CA GLU A 158 -24.73 -2.11 -1.04
C GLU A 158 -26.19 -2.20 -1.51
N LYS A 159 -26.67 -1.20 -2.23
CA LYS A 159 -28.04 -1.21 -2.77
C LYS A 159 -28.29 -2.34 -3.78
N ARG A 160 -27.25 -2.76 -4.54
CA ARG A 160 -27.37 -3.83 -5.52
C ARG A 160 -27.28 -5.22 -4.90
N GLN A 161 -26.42 -5.41 -3.94
CA GLN A 161 -26.15 -6.72 -3.33
C GLN A 161 -26.96 -6.95 -2.06
N GLY A 162 -27.46 -5.90 -1.41
CA GLY A 162 -28.12 -6.01 -0.11
C GLY A 162 -27.16 -6.38 1.04
N LEU A 163 -25.86 -6.22 0.82
CA LEU A 163 -24.80 -6.54 1.79
C LEU A 163 -23.96 -5.30 2.08
N LYS A 164 -23.60 -5.10 3.34
CA LYS A 164 -22.68 -4.04 3.73
C LYS A 164 -21.27 -4.33 3.22
N ILE A 165 -20.55 -3.30 2.79
CA ILE A 165 -19.14 -3.36 2.41
C ILE A 165 -18.32 -2.37 3.25
N ALA A 166 -17.02 -2.66 3.39
CA ALA A 166 -16.11 -1.88 4.24
C ALA A 166 -16.63 -1.68 5.67
N CYS A 167 -17.39 -2.66 6.19
CA CYS A 167 -18.01 -2.65 7.50
C CYS A 167 -17.55 -3.87 8.28
N LEU A 168 -17.17 -3.67 9.55
CA LEU A 168 -16.70 -4.75 10.44
C LEU A 168 -17.85 -5.52 11.12
N GLU A 169 -19.09 -5.05 11.00
CA GLU A 169 -20.27 -5.66 11.59
C GLU A 169 -20.94 -6.68 10.68
#